data_a6bbd610c7c4380f3ee53b43e17e4fd4
#
_entry.id   a6bbd610c7c4380f3ee53b43e17e4fd4
#
_cell.length_a   1.000
_cell.length_b   1.000
_cell.length_c   1.000
_cell.angle_alpha   90.00
_cell.angle_beta   90.00
_cell.angle_gamma   90.00
#
_symmetry.space_group_name_H-M   'P 1'
#
loop_
_entity.id
_entity.type
_entity.pdbx_description
1 polymer ?
#
loop_
_entity_poly.entity_id
_entity_poly.type
_entity_poly.pdbx_seq_one_letter_code
_entity_poly.pdbx_strand_id
1 'polypeptide(L)'
;LGHSALTGLGRILHTEHPDIWGSLIDLEDPSVFPLMAMRYVRNADVIKIEDGVPRTARLRPLRSAPPHSTIGPPTLTFSPASTYLITGGLGSLGLSVAQWMVTQGARRILLLSRRSLPPRSTWTASHEPGTRSIIDNILSLERLGATIHPVAIDISHPSAVTNLRSALTTLSLPPVAGVVHAAGILRDQLIE
;
A
#
# COMPACT_ATOMS: atom_id res chain seq x y z
N LEU A 1 -16.55 14.55 -0.20
CA LEU A 1 -16.38 13.12 -0.53
C LEU A 1 -17.19 12.68 -1.75
N GLY A 2 -18.39 13.24 -2.01
CA GLY A 2 -19.27 12.82 -3.13
C GLY A 2 -18.67 13.01 -4.52
N HIS A 3 -17.81 14.00 -4.72
CA HIS A 3 -17.20 14.30 -6.03
C HIS A 3 -15.85 13.59 -6.28
N SER A 4 -15.27 12.92 -5.29
CA SER A 4 -14.00 12.22 -5.45
C SER A 4 -14.07 11.07 -6.45
N ALA A 5 -15.20 10.40 -6.56
CA ALA A 5 -15.44 9.36 -7.55
C ALA A 5 -15.39 9.91 -9.00
N LEU A 6 -15.99 11.09 -9.22
CA LEU A 6 -15.95 11.78 -10.53
C LEU A 6 -14.53 12.21 -10.88
N THR A 7 -13.74 12.66 -9.90
CA THR A 7 -12.32 13.00 -10.12
C THR A 7 -11.52 11.76 -10.51
N GLY A 8 -11.77 10.61 -9.87
CA GLY A 8 -11.16 9.34 -10.24
C GLY A 8 -11.50 8.92 -11.65
N LEU A 9 -12.79 8.89 -12.00
CA LEU A 9 -13.26 8.57 -13.34
C LEU A 9 -12.66 9.51 -14.39
N GLY A 10 -12.65 10.83 -14.13
CA GLY A 10 -12.09 11.81 -15.05
C GLY A 10 -10.61 11.59 -15.35
N ARG A 11 -9.82 11.15 -14.36
CA ARG A 11 -8.41 10.81 -14.56
C ARG A 11 -8.22 9.59 -15.45
N ILE A 12 -9.08 8.58 -15.30
CA ILE A 12 -9.05 7.40 -16.16
C ILE A 12 -9.42 7.78 -17.59
N LEU A 13 -10.52 8.53 -17.80
CA LEU A 13 -10.92 9.04 -19.12
C LEU A 13 -9.81 9.87 -19.78
N HIS A 14 -9.11 10.71 -19.03
CA HIS A 14 -7.95 11.45 -19.55
C HIS A 14 -6.84 10.53 -20.07
N THR A 15 -6.64 9.39 -19.42
CA THR A 15 -5.58 8.44 -19.77
C THR A 15 -5.98 7.53 -20.92
N GLU A 16 -7.23 7.04 -20.93
CA GLU A 16 -7.71 6.06 -21.91
C GLU A 16 -8.23 6.70 -23.20
N HIS A 17 -8.81 7.91 -23.10
CA HIS A 17 -9.44 8.63 -24.22
C HIS A 17 -8.96 10.09 -24.33
N PRO A 18 -7.64 10.32 -24.50
CA PRO A 18 -7.08 11.68 -24.53
C PRO A 18 -7.56 12.53 -25.71
N ASP A 19 -8.03 11.91 -26.77
CA ASP A 19 -8.53 12.55 -28.01
C ASP A 19 -9.89 13.21 -27.81
N ILE A 20 -10.74 12.69 -26.93
CA ILE A 20 -12.06 13.23 -26.62
C ILE A 20 -12.13 13.93 -25.26
N TRP A 21 -11.07 13.80 -24.45
CA TRP A 21 -11.04 14.36 -23.11
C TRP A 21 -10.65 15.85 -23.11
N GLY A 22 -11.51 16.70 -22.59
CA GLY A 22 -11.20 18.12 -22.36
C GLY A 22 -10.48 18.34 -21.03
N SER A 23 -11.23 18.31 -19.95
CA SER A 23 -10.77 18.44 -18.56
C SER A 23 -11.93 18.19 -17.60
N LEU A 24 -11.63 17.88 -16.35
CA LEU A 24 -12.59 17.97 -15.25
C LEU A 24 -12.39 19.30 -14.54
N ILE A 25 -13.45 20.10 -14.42
CA ILE A 25 -13.40 21.39 -13.72
C ILE A 25 -14.16 21.26 -12.41
N ASP A 26 -13.47 21.51 -11.31
CA ASP A 26 -14.01 21.56 -9.96
C ASP A 26 -14.25 23.02 -9.58
N LEU A 27 -15.51 23.41 -9.44
CA LEU A 27 -15.95 24.77 -9.18
C LEU A 27 -16.37 24.92 -7.73
N GLU A 28 -15.87 25.95 -7.06
CA GLU A 28 -16.33 26.35 -5.74
C GLU A 28 -17.77 26.94 -5.80
N ASP A 29 -18.04 27.75 -6.81
CA ASP A 29 -19.36 28.30 -7.11
C ASP A 29 -19.84 27.80 -8.49
N PRO A 30 -20.82 26.90 -8.55
CA PRO A 30 -21.35 26.40 -9.83
C PRO A 30 -22.13 27.43 -10.64
N SER A 31 -22.48 28.59 -10.09
CA SER A 31 -23.15 29.67 -10.83
C SER A 31 -22.21 30.43 -11.75
N VAL A 32 -20.90 30.34 -11.53
CA VAL A 32 -19.87 31.03 -12.29
C VAL A 32 -19.17 30.01 -13.21
N PHE A 33 -19.60 29.94 -14.49
CA PHE A 33 -18.93 29.08 -15.45
C PHE A 33 -17.69 29.77 -16.07
N PRO A 34 -16.47 29.25 -15.84
CA PRO A 34 -15.24 29.93 -16.21
C PRO A 34 -14.85 29.64 -17.66
N LEU A 35 -15.60 30.15 -18.64
CA LEU A 35 -15.31 29.99 -20.09
C LEU A 35 -13.85 30.31 -20.45
N MET A 36 -13.24 31.27 -19.74
CA MET A 36 -11.84 31.67 -19.97
C MET A 36 -10.83 30.63 -19.47
N ALA A 37 -11.16 29.87 -18.42
CA ALA A 37 -10.28 28.84 -17.91
C ALA A 37 -10.10 27.68 -18.89
N MET A 38 -11.12 27.37 -19.69
CA MET A 38 -11.07 26.32 -20.71
C MET A 38 -10.06 26.59 -21.84
N ARG A 39 -9.65 27.84 -22.04
CA ARG A 39 -8.71 28.22 -23.11
C ARG A 39 -7.24 28.04 -22.72
N TYR A 40 -6.92 28.03 -21.44
CA TYR A 40 -5.53 28.18 -20.97
C TYR A 40 -4.93 26.94 -20.34
N VAL A 41 -5.72 25.93 -19.98
CA VAL A 41 -5.19 24.75 -19.28
C VAL A 41 -5.22 23.53 -20.21
N ARG A 42 -4.24 23.46 -21.10
CA ARG A 42 -3.99 22.24 -21.87
C ARG A 42 -3.25 21.22 -20.99
N ASN A 43 -3.57 19.95 -21.16
CA ASN A 43 -2.93 18.82 -20.45
C ASN A 43 -3.13 18.82 -18.91
N ALA A 44 -4.27 19.34 -18.44
CA ALA A 44 -4.69 19.16 -17.06
C ALA A 44 -5.80 18.11 -17.00
N ASP A 45 -5.64 17.13 -16.12
CA ASP A 45 -6.67 16.14 -15.83
C ASP A 45 -7.82 16.78 -15.02
N VAL A 46 -7.46 17.58 -14.02
CA VAL A 46 -8.39 18.28 -13.12
C VAL A 46 -7.96 19.74 -12.95
N ILE A 47 -8.90 20.66 -13.08
CA ILE A 47 -8.71 22.09 -12.83
C ILE A 47 -9.63 22.47 -11.67
N LYS A 48 -9.09 22.97 -10.58
CA LYS A 48 -9.86 23.57 -9.50
C LYS A 48 -9.94 25.09 -9.68
N ILE A 49 -11.15 25.67 -9.64
CA ILE A 49 -11.34 27.10 -9.62
C ILE A 49 -11.64 27.53 -8.18
N GLU A 50 -10.76 28.34 -7.61
CA GLU A 50 -10.80 28.82 -6.25
C GLU A 50 -10.55 30.33 -6.26
N ASP A 51 -11.47 31.13 -5.71
CA ASP A 51 -11.43 32.60 -5.81
C ASP A 51 -11.32 33.13 -7.25
N GLY A 52 -11.95 32.46 -8.21
CA GLY A 52 -11.86 32.80 -9.63
C GLY A 52 -10.51 32.45 -10.29
N VAL A 53 -9.57 31.84 -9.57
CA VAL A 53 -8.24 31.48 -10.08
C VAL A 53 -8.18 30.00 -10.43
N PRO A 54 -7.86 29.64 -11.71
CA PRO A 54 -7.68 28.24 -12.09
C PRO A 54 -6.37 27.67 -11.52
N ARG A 55 -6.46 26.56 -10.84
CA ARG A 55 -5.33 25.82 -10.25
C ARG A 55 -5.33 24.39 -10.78
N THR A 56 -4.15 23.83 -10.98
CA THR A 56 -3.98 22.42 -11.32
C THR A 56 -2.89 21.79 -10.45
N ALA A 57 -3.09 20.54 -10.05
CA ALA A 57 -2.09 19.81 -9.28
C ALA A 57 -0.84 19.51 -10.13
N ARG A 58 0.34 19.70 -9.55
CA ARG A 58 1.61 19.34 -10.16
C ARG A 58 2.53 18.69 -9.11
N LEU A 59 3.18 17.61 -9.50
CA LEU A 59 4.26 17.05 -8.70
C LEU A 59 5.45 18.01 -8.71
N ARG A 60 5.95 18.34 -7.53
CA ARG A 60 7.19 19.10 -7.37
C ARG A 60 8.14 18.31 -6.50
N PRO A 61 9.43 18.30 -6.81
CA PRO A 61 10.40 17.75 -5.89
C PRO A 61 10.31 18.47 -4.55
N LEU A 62 10.20 17.70 -3.47
CA LEU A 62 10.34 18.25 -2.13
C LEU A 62 11.81 18.68 -2.02
N ARG A 63 12.07 19.98 -1.98
CA ARG A 63 13.42 20.47 -1.67
C ARG A 63 13.74 19.99 -0.26
N SER A 64 14.88 19.32 -0.10
CA SER A 64 15.40 18.93 1.21
C SER A 64 15.20 20.08 2.21
N ALA A 65 14.79 19.75 3.42
CA ALA A 65 14.69 20.74 4.49
C ALA A 65 15.98 21.58 4.54
N PRO A 66 15.89 22.87 4.88
CA PRO A 66 17.07 23.75 4.90
C PRO A 66 18.18 23.10 5.75
N PRO A 67 19.47 23.32 5.39
CA PRO A 67 20.63 22.63 5.98
C PRO A 67 20.79 22.82 7.50
N HIS A 68 19.87 23.53 8.15
CA HIS A 68 19.87 23.76 9.60
C HIS A 68 18.85 22.90 10.37
N SER A 69 18.12 21.98 9.73
CA SER A 69 17.41 20.97 10.52
C SER A 69 18.45 19.97 11.04
N THR A 70 18.77 20.07 12.30
CA THR A 70 19.64 19.15 13.06
C THR A 70 19.05 17.72 13.18
N ILE A 71 17.89 17.49 12.60
CA ILE A 71 17.24 16.19 12.53
C ILE A 71 17.54 15.64 11.14
N GLY A 72 18.49 14.71 11.06
CA GLY A 72 18.71 13.89 9.86
C GLY A 72 17.41 13.20 9.42
N PRO A 73 17.33 12.67 8.18
CA PRO A 73 16.16 11.93 7.75
C PRO A 73 15.82 10.87 8.81
N PRO A 74 14.54 10.75 9.24
CA PRO A 74 14.18 9.80 10.28
C PRO A 74 14.61 8.41 9.84
N THR A 75 15.59 7.84 10.53
CA THR A 75 16.04 6.48 10.28
C THR A 75 14.98 5.54 10.86
N LEU A 76 14.30 4.81 10.00
CA LEU A 76 13.33 3.83 10.45
C LEU A 76 14.09 2.65 11.09
N THR A 77 13.91 2.47 12.39
CA THR A 77 14.52 1.39 13.16
C THR A 77 13.45 0.43 13.65
N PHE A 78 13.75 -0.87 13.65
CA PHE A 78 12.86 -1.90 14.12
C PHE A 78 13.35 -2.48 15.44
N SER A 79 12.46 -2.52 16.45
CA SER A 79 12.76 -3.18 17.71
C SER A 79 12.71 -4.70 17.56
N PRO A 80 13.77 -5.43 17.91
CA PRO A 80 13.74 -6.88 17.87
C PRO A 80 12.78 -7.49 18.91
N ALA A 81 12.33 -6.72 19.89
CA ALA A 81 11.39 -7.16 20.92
C ALA A 81 9.92 -7.00 20.52
N SER A 82 9.63 -6.35 19.42
CA SER A 82 8.27 -6.06 18.96
C SER A 82 7.85 -6.97 17.81
N THR A 83 6.54 -7.07 17.58
CA THR A 83 5.95 -7.76 16.43
C THR A 83 5.61 -6.74 15.34
N TYR A 84 5.83 -7.11 14.07
CA TYR A 84 5.46 -6.35 12.90
C TYR A 84 4.51 -7.17 12.05
N LEU A 85 3.47 -6.52 11.53
CA LEU A 85 2.41 -7.18 10.77
C LEU A 85 2.49 -6.73 9.31
N ILE A 86 2.42 -7.68 8.38
CA ILE A 86 2.38 -7.41 6.95
C ILE A 86 1.16 -8.08 6.34
N THR A 87 0.19 -7.29 5.86
CA THR A 87 -0.93 -7.83 5.08
C THR A 87 -0.50 -8.10 3.65
N GLY A 88 -1.05 -9.13 3.01
CA GLY A 88 -0.52 -9.58 1.72
C GLY A 88 0.88 -10.19 1.84
N GLY A 89 1.26 -10.62 3.05
CA GLY A 89 2.62 -11.01 3.43
C GLY A 89 3.21 -12.20 2.66
N LEU A 90 2.38 -13.03 2.00
CA LEU A 90 2.84 -14.13 1.16
C LEU A 90 2.98 -13.74 -0.32
N GLY A 91 2.67 -12.49 -0.67
CA GLY A 91 2.93 -11.94 -2.01
C GLY A 91 4.38 -11.49 -2.17
N SER A 92 4.82 -11.28 -3.42
CA SER A 92 6.19 -10.85 -3.73
C SER A 92 6.58 -9.56 -3.00
N LEU A 93 5.71 -8.54 -3.02
CA LEU A 93 5.94 -7.28 -2.31
C LEU A 93 6.03 -7.49 -0.80
N GLY A 94 5.10 -8.26 -0.22
CA GLY A 94 5.08 -8.53 1.22
C GLY A 94 6.35 -9.24 1.69
N LEU A 95 6.83 -10.24 0.94
CA LEU A 95 8.07 -10.95 1.25
C LEU A 95 9.31 -10.05 1.08
N SER A 96 9.35 -9.20 0.04
CA SER A 96 10.45 -8.24 -0.13
C SER A 96 10.50 -7.22 1.01
N VAL A 97 9.35 -6.72 1.46
CA VAL A 97 9.27 -5.82 2.61
C VAL A 97 9.70 -6.55 3.89
N ALA A 98 9.26 -7.79 4.09
CA ALA A 98 9.70 -8.60 5.25
C ALA A 98 11.22 -8.77 5.27
N GLN A 99 11.82 -9.05 4.11
CA GLN A 99 13.26 -9.17 3.98
C GLN A 99 13.98 -7.87 4.36
N TRP A 100 13.52 -6.74 3.83
CA TRP A 100 14.08 -5.44 4.18
C TRP A 100 13.93 -5.16 5.68
N MET A 101 12.77 -5.40 6.28
CA MET A 101 12.56 -5.19 7.73
C MET A 101 13.49 -6.06 8.58
N VAL A 102 13.73 -7.31 8.19
CA VAL A 102 14.67 -8.21 8.88
C VAL A 102 16.09 -7.68 8.80
N THR A 103 16.53 -7.19 7.64
CA THR A 103 17.86 -6.57 7.49
C THR A 103 18.01 -5.30 8.32
N GLN A 104 16.91 -4.58 8.59
CA GLN A 104 16.86 -3.38 9.44
C GLN A 104 16.61 -3.71 10.93
N GLY A 105 16.63 -4.98 11.33
CA GLY A 105 16.58 -5.38 12.73
C GLY A 105 15.26 -5.95 13.25
N ALA A 106 14.20 -6.01 12.45
CA ALA A 106 12.97 -6.70 12.83
C ALA A 106 13.26 -8.19 13.06
N ARG A 107 12.67 -8.76 14.14
CA ARG A 107 12.89 -10.17 14.47
C ARG A 107 11.61 -10.99 14.59
N ARG A 108 10.45 -10.36 14.65
CA ARG A 108 9.16 -11.06 14.72
C ARG A 108 8.21 -10.45 13.70
N ILE A 109 7.84 -11.23 12.70
CA ILE A 109 6.98 -10.77 11.60
C ILE A 109 5.79 -11.72 11.44
N LEU A 110 4.59 -11.15 11.47
CA LEU A 110 3.33 -11.82 11.19
C LEU A 110 2.92 -11.52 9.76
N LEU A 111 2.88 -12.54 8.91
CA LEU A 111 2.50 -12.43 7.50
C LEU A 111 1.04 -12.84 7.33
N LEU A 112 0.15 -11.88 7.07
CA LEU A 112 -1.26 -12.17 6.81
C LEU A 112 -1.52 -12.39 5.32
N SER A 113 -2.25 -13.46 5.00
CA SER A 113 -2.68 -13.78 3.65
C SER A 113 -4.02 -14.50 3.70
N ARG A 114 -4.81 -14.44 2.62
CA ARG A 114 -6.02 -15.27 2.47
C ARG A 114 -5.67 -16.75 2.28
N ARG A 115 -4.51 -17.03 1.68
CA ARG A 115 -4.02 -18.39 1.42
C ARG A 115 -3.25 -18.90 2.65
N SER A 116 -3.57 -20.10 3.09
CA SER A 116 -2.77 -20.84 4.09
C SER A 116 -1.55 -21.48 3.42
N LEU A 117 -0.48 -21.63 4.18
CA LEU A 117 0.62 -22.52 3.84
C LEU A 117 0.38 -23.92 4.43
N PRO A 118 1.00 -24.96 3.85
CA PRO A 118 0.97 -26.29 4.44
C PRO A 118 1.62 -26.29 5.84
N PRO A 119 1.33 -27.29 6.68
CA PRO A 119 1.93 -27.41 8.00
C PRO A 119 3.46 -27.38 7.92
N ARG A 120 4.11 -26.72 8.88
CA ARG A 120 5.59 -26.61 8.91
C ARG A 120 6.33 -27.94 8.85
N SER A 121 5.76 -28.98 9.42
CA SER A 121 6.33 -30.34 9.39
C SER A 121 6.48 -30.91 7.96
N THR A 122 5.74 -30.36 7.00
CA THR A 122 5.78 -30.82 5.59
C THR A 122 6.64 -29.94 4.68
N TRP A 123 7.25 -28.87 5.19
CA TRP A 123 7.99 -27.89 4.37
C TRP A 123 9.25 -28.48 3.69
N THR A 124 9.77 -29.58 4.19
CA THR A 124 10.88 -30.31 3.55
C THR A 124 10.43 -31.21 2.40
N ALA A 125 9.14 -31.50 2.29
CA ALA A 125 8.58 -32.28 1.22
C ALA A 125 8.52 -31.49 -0.11
N SER A 126 8.18 -32.18 -1.20
CA SER A 126 7.93 -31.54 -2.48
C SER A 126 6.60 -30.78 -2.42
N HIS A 127 6.62 -29.54 -2.90
CA HIS A 127 5.46 -28.66 -3.02
C HIS A 127 5.37 -28.09 -4.42
N GLU A 128 4.20 -27.58 -4.78
CA GLU A 128 3.99 -26.78 -5.99
C GLU A 128 4.99 -25.61 -6.04
N PRO A 129 5.57 -25.26 -7.22
CA PRO A 129 6.65 -24.26 -7.35
C PRO A 129 6.34 -22.92 -6.65
N GLY A 130 5.11 -22.41 -6.76
CA GLY A 130 4.70 -21.16 -6.11
C GLY A 130 4.71 -21.25 -4.58
N THR A 131 4.24 -22.36 -4.01
CA THR A 131 4.27 -22.63 -2.55
C THR A 131 5.71 -22.85 -2.08
N ARG A 132 6.49 -23.59 -2.84
CA ARG A 132 7.91 -23.85 -2.54
C ARG A 132 8.70 -22.55 -2.47
N SER A 133 8.54 -21.65 -3.44
CA SER A 133 9.22 -20.36 -3.45
C SER A 133 8.89 -19.52 -2.19
N ILE A 134 7.63 -19.51 -1.76
CA ILE A 134 7.23 -18.79 -0.54
C ILE A 134 7.89 -19.40 0.69
N ILE A 135 7.88 -20.73 0.81
CA ILE A 135 8.51 -21.45 1.92
C ILE A 135 10.01 -21.14 1.96
N ASP A 136 10.71 -21.20 0.84
CA ASP A 136 12.14 -20.92 0.76
C ASP A 136 12.48 -19.47 1.16
N ASN A 137 11.65 -18.50 0.76
CA ASN A 137 11.78 -17.11 1.21
C ASN A 137 11.63 -17.01 2.74
N ILE A 138 10.60 -17.62 3.31
CA ILE A 138 10.40 -17.60 4.77
C ILE A 138 11.60 -18.24 5.49
N LEU A 139 12.04 -19.41 5.04
CA LEU A 139 13.20 -20.09 5.63
C LEU A 139 14.48 -19.25 5.53
N SER A 140 14.64 -18.48 4.44
CA SER A 140 15.78 -17.56 4.30
C SER A 140 15.75 -16.44 5.34
N LEU A 141 14.57 -15.88 5.61
CA LEU A 141 14.38 -14.85 6.64
C LEU A 141 14.67 -15.41 8.05
N GLU A 142 14.27 -16.65 8.30
CA GLU A 142 14.52 -17.32 9.57
C GLU A 142 16.01 -17.62 9.78
N ARG A 143 16.77 -17.94 8.71
CA ARG A 143 18.23 -18.06 8.80
C ARG A 143 18.92 -16.73 9.17
N LEU A 144 18.30 -15.60 8.88
CA LEU A 144 18.76 -14.27 9.31
C LEU A 144 18.40 -13.95 10.76
N GLY A 145 17.82 -14.90 11.50
CA GLY A 145 17.48 -14.78 12.91
C GLY A 145 16.10 -14.14 13.17
N ALA A 146 15.23 -14.09 12.19
CA ALA A 146 13.85 -13.66 12.37
C ALA A 146 12.95 -14.86 12.69
N THR A 147 11.84 -14.61 13.37
CA THR A 147 10.73 -15.56 13.52
C THR A 147 9.57 -15.08 12.64
N ILE A 148 9.16 -15.92 11.70
CA ILE A 148 8.13 -15.59 10.72
C ILE A 148 6.89 -16.45 11.00
N HIS A 149 5.73 -15.78 11.14
CA HIS A 149 4.45 -16.42 11.41
C HIS A 149 3.48 -16.16 10.23
N PRO A 150 3.38 -17.07 9.25
CA PRO A 150 2.34 -16.99 8.23
C PRO A 150 0.99 -17.37 8.85
N VAL A 151 -0.01 -16.50 8.70
CA VAL A 151 -1.36 -16.72 9.23
C VAL A 151 -2.39 -16.45 8.14
N ALA A 152 -3.32 -17.41 7.97
CA ALA A 152 -4.40 -17.28 6.99
C ALA A 152 -5.55 -16.46 7.58
N ILE A 153 -5.63 -15.19 7.20
CA ILE A 153 -6.72 -14.28 7.57
C ILE A 153 -7.10 -13.45 6.34
N ASP A 154 -8.38 -13.49 5.99
CA ASP A 154 -8.94 -12.54 5.03
C ASP A 154 -9.27 -11.24 5.77
N ILE A 155 -8.50 -10.18 5.48
CA ILE A 155 -8.64 -8.86 6.12
C ILE A 155 -9.92 -8.12 5.70
N SER A 156 -10.61 -8.56 4.64
CA SER A 156 -11.89 -8.00 4.22
C SER A 156 -13.09 -8.58 5.00
N HIS A 157 -12.88 -9.70 5.71
CA HIS A 157 -13.94 -10.34 6.45
C HIS A 157 -14.23 -9.63 7.79
N PRO A 158 -15.49 -9.47 8.21
CA PRO A 158 -15.83 -8.80 9.49
C PRO A 158 -15.14 -9.38 10.72
N SER A 159 -14.82 -10.69 10.74
CA SER A 159 -14.10 -11.35 11.84
C SER A 159 -12.58 -11.17 11.81
N ALA A 160 -12.02 -10.44 10.85
CA ALA A 160 -10.56 -10.33 10.67
C ALA A 160 -9.83 -9.85 11.93
N VAL A 161 -10.39 -8.85 12.62
CA VAL A 161 -9.79 -8.30 13.86
C VAL A 161 -9.83 -9.32 14.98
N THR A 162 -10.93 -10.04 15.15
CA THR A 162 -11.07 -11.09 16.18
C THR A 162 -10.09 -12.23 15.91
N ASN A 163 -9.99 -12.69 14.66
CA ASN A 163 -9.09 -13.74 14.23
C ASN A 163 -7.62 -13.35 14.44
N LEU A 164 -7.28 -12.10 14.13
CA LEU A 164 -5.94 -11.55 14.35
C LEU A 164 -5.58 -11.51 15.84
N ARG A 165 -6.48 -11.04 16.70
CA ARG A 165 -6.27 -11.03 18.15
C ARG A 165 -6.06 -12.45 18.69
N SER A 166 -6.88 -13.41 18.26
CA SER A 166 -6.73 -14.81 18.62
C SER A 166 -5.38 -15.38 18.18
N ALA A 167 -4.95 -15.09 16.96
CA ALA A 167 -3.64 -15.53 16.45
C ALA A 167 -2.48 -14.94 17.28
N LEU A 168 -2.51 -13.65 17.58
CA LEU A 168 -1.49 -12.99 18.41
C LEU A 168 -1.39 -13.61 19.81
N THR A 169 -2.54 -13.90 20.42
CA THR A 169 -2.60 -14.57 21.75
C THR A 169 -2.10 -15.99 21.67
N THR A 170 -2.55 -16.80 20.71
CA THR A 170 -2.15 -18.19 20.53
C THR A 170 -0.65 -18.33 20.28
N LEU A 171 -0.08 -17.42 19.49
CA LEU A 171 1.35 -17.39 19.20
C LEU A 171 2.18 -16.72 20.30
N SER A 172 1.54 -16.23 21.36
CA SER A 172 2.19 -15.49 22.46
C SER A 172 3.13 -14.40 21.99
N LEU A 173 2.71 -13.65 20.97
CA LEU A 173 3.53 -12.62 20.35
C LEU A 173 3.53 -11.32 21.17
N PRO A 174 4.67 -10.62 21.25
CA PRO A 174 4.74 -9.27 21.79
C PRO A 174 3.80 -8.30 21.06
N PRO A 175 3.53 -7.13 21.65
CA PRO A 175 2.69 -6.13 21.03
C PRO A 175 3.12 -5.77 19.61
N VAL A 176 2.13 -5.51 18.73
CA VAL A 176 2.37 -5.05 17.37
C VAL A 176 2.82 -3.58 17.41
N ALA A 177 4.04 -3.33 16.95
CA ALA A 177 4.64 -1.99 16.91
C ALA A 177 4.52 -1.31 15.53
N GLY A 178 4.20 -2.08 14.49
CA GLY A 178 4.04 -1.52 13.15
C GLY A 178 3.27 -2.44 12.22
N VAL A 179 2.60 -1.83 11.26
CA VAL A 179 1.80 -2.52 10.24
C VAL A 179 2.21 -2.03 8.86
N VAL A 180 2.46 -2.97 7.96
CA VAL A 180 2.61 -2.71 6.53
C VAL A 180 1.40 -3.29 5.79
N HIS A 181 0.66 -2.45 5.10
CA HIS A 181 -0.46 -2.88 4.29
C HIS A 181 -0.03 -3.05 2.84
N ALA A 182 0.28 -4.31 2.45
CA ALA A 182 0.67 -4.69 1.10
C ALA A 182 -0.38 -5.61 0.43
N ALA A 183 -1.55 -5.78 1.05
CA ALA A 183 -2.66 -6.50 0.44
C ALA A 183 -3.41 -5.60 -0.53
N GLY A 184 -3.63 -6.09 -1.75
CA GLY A 184 -4.43 -5.43 -2.77
C GLY A 184 -4.93 -6.42 -3.80
N ILE A 185 -6.01 -6.08 -4.46
CA ILE A 185 -6.52 -6.77 -5.65
C ILE A 185 -6.63 -5.71 -6.74
N LEU A 186 -5.92 -5.93 -7.84
CA LEU A 186 -6.10 -5.15 -9.06
C LEU A 186 -7.15 -5.85 -9.91
N ARG A 187 -8.14 -5.10 -10.36
CA ARG A 187 -9.18 -5.52 -11.31
C ARG A 187 -9.33 -4.43 -12.34
N ASP A 188 -8.27 -4.23 -13.12
CA ASP A 188 -8.22 -3.20 -14.13
C ASP A 188 -9.07 -3.64 -15.32
N GLN A 189 -9.90 -2.73 -15.82
CA GLN A 189 -10.73 -2.88 -17.01
C GLN A 189 -10.74 -1.55 -17.74
N LEU A 190 -10.75 -1.59 -19.07
CA LEU A 190 -10.94 -0.39 -19.89
C LEU A 190 -12.38 0.12 -19.73
N ILE A 191 -12.56 1.41 -19.93
CA ILE A 191 -13.89 2.01 -20.04
C ILE A 191 -14.35 1.80 -21.48
N GLU A 192 -15.38 0.96 -21.69
CA GLU A 192 -16.01 0.70 -22.98
C GLU A 192 -17.23 1.60 -23.18
#